data_a5549ff50a4756e361e3ff1766d3e542
#
_entry.id   a5549ff50a4756e361e3ff1766d3e542
#
_cell.length_a   1.000
_cell.length_b   1.000
_cell.length_c   1.000
_cell.angle_alpha   90.00
_cell.angle_beta   90.00
_cell.angle_gamma   90.00
#
_symmetry.space_group_name_H-M   'P 1'
#
loop_
_entity.id
_entity.type
_entity.pdbx_description
1 polymer ?
#
loop_
_entity_poly.entity_id
_entity_poly.type
_entity_poly.pdbx_seq_one_letter_code
_entity_poly.pdbx_strand_id
1 'polypeptide(L)'
;MDYTKGPQNDNHPAYCEVSDNLICTIGLFEKQITGVELSMCRNITVSHNSIYNTPRAGINISEGTWGGHIIEYNDIFNTVKETGDHGTINSWGRDRFWHPNYNIMTQITNEKPALILADVVEPIIIRHNRLRCDRGWDIDLDDGSSNYQIYNNLCLNGGIKLREGFYRTVENNIIVNNTLHPHLWFKNSGDVFSRNIVMTKYKPISVRGWGREVDYNI
;
A
#
# COMPACT_ATOMS: atom_id res chain seq x y z
N MET A 1 -12.85 19.85 -11.86
CA MET A 1 -11.92 18.79 -11.48
C MET A 1 -10.92 18.63 -12.62
N ASP A 2 -9.63 18.72 -12.33
CA ASP A 2 -8.59 18.54 -13.34
C ASP A 2 -8.44 17.04 -13.68
N TYR A 3 -8.39 16.72 -14.96
CA TYR A 3 -8.24 15.34 -15.47
C TYR A 3 -6.81 15.05 -15.97
N THR A 4 -5.90 16.00 -15.86
CA THR A 4 -4.52 15.82 -16.26
C THR A 4 -3.87 14.75 -15.38
N LYS A 5 -3.25 13.76 -16.00
CA LYS A 5 -2.53 12.69 -15.29
C LYS A 5 -1.22 13.20 -14.76
N GLY A 6 -0.89 12.79 -13.54
CA GLY A 6 0.37 13.10 -12.90
C GLY A 6 0.49 14.54 -12.41
N PRO A 7 1.70 14.95 -12.05
CA PRO A 7 1.98 16.29 -11.56
C PRO A 7 1.89 17.35 -12.66
N GLN A 8 1.60 18.60 -12.27
CA GLN A 8 1.49 19.74 -13.18
C GLN A 8 2.86 20.29 -13.63
N ASN A 9 3.94 19.89 -12.98
CA ASN A 9 5.30 20.30 -13.27
C ASN A 9 6.30 19.28 -12.69
N ASP A 10 7.58 19.44 -12.99
CA ASP A 10 8.65 18.57 -12.50
C ASP A 10 9.30 19.05 -11.18
N ASN A 11 8.67 19.98 -10.48
CA ASN A 11 9.20 20.54 -9.23
C ASN A 11 8.83 19.65 -8.02
N HIS A 12 9.24 18.38 -8.07
CA HIS A 12 9.05 17.37 -7.03
C HIS A 12 10.21 16.36 -7.06
N PRO A 13 10.50 15.68 -5.96
CA PRO A 13 11.51 14.63 -5.92
C PRO A 13 11.18 13.49 -6.90
N ALA A 14 12.17 13.06 -7.67
CA ALA A 14 12.03 11.92 -8.56
C ALA A 14 13.36 11.19 -8.75
N TYR A 15 13.29 9.88 -9.09
CA TYR A 15 14.46 9.04 -9.39
C TYR A 15 15.50 9.00 -8.26
N CYS A 16 15.03 9.12 -7.01
CA CYS A 16 15.88 9.00 -5.83
C CYS A 16 15.91 7.55 -5.34
N GLU A 17 16.96 7.19 -4.63
CA GLU A 17 17.15 5.88 -4.06
C GLU A 17 17.45 5.96 -2.56
N VAL A 18 16.85 5.03 -1.80
CA VAL A 18 17.13 4.76 -0.39
C VAL A 18 17.53 3.31 -0.30
N SER A 19 18.83 3.01 -0.27
CA SER A 19 19.33 1.64 -0.31
C SER A 19 20.42 1.36 0.70
N ASP A 20 20.52 0.08 1.11
CA ASP A 20 21.57 -0.47 1.99
C ASP A 20 21.68 0.24 3.35
N ASN A 21 20.55 0.68 3.92
CA ASN A 21 20.53 1.39 5.21
C ASN A 21 20.05 0.50 6.34
N LEU A 22 20.54 0.80 7.54
CA LEU A 22 19.98 0.38 8.81
C LEU A 22 19.22 1.55 9.43
N ILE A 23 17.87 1.47 9.46
CA ILE A 23 17.01 2.49 10.02
C ILE A 23 16.28 1.90 11.21
N CYS A 24 16.60 2.35 12.41
CA CYS A 24 16.01 1.78 13.62
C CYS A 24 15.90 2.77 14.76
N THR A 25 15.01 2.46 15.69
CA THR A 25 14.85 3.18 16.97
C THR A 25 14.61 4.67 16.75
N ILE A 26 13.75 4.99 15.78
CA ILE A 26 13.31 6.34 15.44
C ILE A 26 12.06 6.73 16.25
N GLY A 27 11.68 8.00 16.19
CA GLY A 27 10.45 8.49 16.79
C GLY A 27 10.46 8.44 18.34
N LEU A 28 11.58 8.75 18.97
CA LEU A 28 11.68 8.77 20.43
C LEU A 28 10.72 9.80 21.04
N PHE A 29 10.50 10.91 20.38
CA PHE A 29 9.59 11.98 20.81
C PHE A 29 8.32 12.01 19.94
N GLU A 30 8.46 12.19 18.62
CA GLU A 30 7.35 12.25 17.66
C GLU A 30 6.97 10.85 17.18
N LYS A 31 5.73 10.44 17.44
CA LYS A 31 5.28 9.06 17.21
C LYS A 31 4.65 8.83 15.83
N GLN A 32 4.31 9.87 15.09
CA GLN A 32 3.76 9.79 13.75
C GLN A 32 4.84 9.80 12.63
N ILE A 33 6.03 9.36 12.97
CA ILE A 33 7.18 9.28 12.06
C ILE A 33 7.37 7.86 11.52
N THR A 34 7.86 7.76 10.30
CA THR A 34 8.18 6.49 9.62
C THR A 34 9.67 6.41 9.26
N GLY A 35 10.16 5.22 8.97
CA GLY A 35 11.55 5.02 8.54
C GLY A 35 11.85 5.70 7.21
N VAL A 36 10.97 5.52 6.24
CA VAL A 36 11.02 6.20 4.93
C VAL A 36 9.63 6.73 4.61
N GLU A 37 9.55 8.01 4.23
CA GLU A 37 8.32 8.67 3.80
C GLU A 37 8.40 9.01 2.31
N LEU A 38 7.43 8.54 1.53
CA LEU A 38 7.26 8.87 0.12
C LEU A 38 6.02 9.76 -0.01
N SER A 39 6.24 11.04 -0.25
CA SER A 39 5.18 12.03 -0.39
C SER A 39 5.49 13.00 -1.52
N MET A 40 4.51 13.25 -2.37
CA MET A 40 4.60 14.17 -3.52
C MET A 40 5.87 13.92 -4.37
N CYS A 41 6.14 12.66 -4.68
CA CYS A 41 7.33 12.23 -5.41
C CYS A 41 6.98 11.15 -6.44
N ARG A 42 7.92 10.79 -7.31
CA ARG A 42 7.73 9.70 -8.29
C ARG A 42 9.00 8.90 -8.52
N ASN A 43 8.85 7.67 -8.97
CA ASN A 43 9.97 6.81 -9.37
C ASN A 43 11.09 6.72 -8.30
N ILE A 44 10.69 6.49 -7.05
CA ILE A 44 11.63 6.31 -5.93
C ILE A 44 11.88 4.81 -5.73
N THR A 45 13.13 4.43 -5.56
CA THR A 45 13.52 3.06 -5.19
C THR A 45 13.88 3.01 -3.71
N VAL A 46 13.26 2.07 -2.98
CA VAL A 46 13.60 1.75 -1.58
C VAL A 46 13.99 0.29 -1.51
N SER A 47 15.28 0.00 -1.36
CA SER A 47 15.79 -1.37 -1.50
C SER A 47 16.88 -1.74 -0.51
N HIS A 48 16.94 -3.04 -0.16
CA HIS A 48 18.00 -3.62 0.69
C HIS A 48 18.16 -2.95 2.07
N ASN A 49 17.08 -2.35 2.61
CA ASN A 49 17.13 -1.72 3.92
C ASN A 49 16.67 -2.69 5.01
N SER A 50 17.27 -2.58 6.19
CA SER A 50 16.75 -3.15 7.44
C SER A 50 16.08 -2.03 8.24
N ILE A 51 14.74 -2.12 8.42
CA ILE A 51 13.97 -1.07 9.11
C ILE A 51 13.22 -1.70 10.28
N TYR A 52 13.46 -1.24 11.51
CA TYR A 52 12.79 -1.79 12.67
C TYR A 52 12.73 -0.83 13.87
N ASN A 53 11.94 -1.21 14.88
CA ASN A 53 11.70 -0.39 16.07
C ASN A 53 11.16 1.00 15.72
N THR A 54 10.14 1.04 14.88
CA THR A 54 9.46 2.29 14.52
C THR A 54 8.14 2.43 15.29
N PRO A 55 7.76 3.64 15.70
CA PRO A 55 6.50 3.87 16.42
C PRO A 55 5.29 3.71 15.49
N ARG A 56 5.44 4.05 14.22
CA ARG A 56 4.46 3.94 13.13
C ARG A 56 4.98 2.97 12.06
N ALA A 57 4.71 3.19 10.80
CA ALA A 57 5.15 2.33 9.70
C ALA A 57 6.69 2.30 9.54
N GLY A 58 7.21 1.28 8.90
CA GLY A 58 8.58 1.25 8.40
C GLY A 58 8.74 2.12 7.17
N ILE A 59 7.85 1.93 6.18
CA ILE A 59 7.74 2.76 4.98
C ILE A 59 6.31 3.27 4.88
N ASN A 60 6.13 4.55 4.57
CA ASN A 60 4.84 5.15 4.30
C ASN A 60 4.81 5.82 2.93
N ILE A 61 3.71 5.63 2.21
CA ILE A 61 3.41 6.26 0.93
C ILE A 61 2.18 7.11 1.15
N SER A 62 2.32 8.43 1.09
CA SER A 62 1.23 9.36 1.36
C SER A 62 0.71 10.04 0.10
N GLU A 63 -0.29 10.90 0.28
CA GLU A 63 -0.98 11.59 -0.80
C GLU A 63 -0.05 12.42 -1.69
N GLY A 64 -0.45 12.63 -2.93
CA GLY A 64 0.33 13.33 -3.94
C GLY A 64 1.50 12.50 -4.50
N THR A 65 1.43 11.19 -4.36
CA THR A 65 2.43 10.26 -4.86
C THR A 65 2.12 9.86 -6.30
N TRP A 66 3.00 10.18 -7.23
CA TRP A 66 2.75 10.04 -8.67
C TRP A 66 3.00 8.65 -9.25
N GLY A 67 3.43 7.70 -8.41
CA GLY A 67 3.66 6.31 -8.79
C GLY A 67 5.08 6.00 -9.28
N GLY A 68 5.25 4.81 -9.86
CA GLY A 68 6.54 4.31 -10.35
C GLY A 68 7.52 3.92 -9.23
N HIS A 69 7.09 3.84 -7.99
CA HIS A 69 7.96 3.45 -6.88
C HIS A 69 8.26 1.95 -6.92
N ILE A 70 9.48 1.58 -6.51
CA ILE A 70 9.92 0.20 -6.33
C ILE A 70 10.37 0.02 -4.89
N ILE A 71 9.68 -0.86 -4.16
CA ILE A 71 10.00 -1.21 -2.77
C ILE A 71 10.37 -2.69 -2.76
N GLU A 72 11.66 -2.98 -2.63
CA GLU A 72 12.12 -4.36 -2.80
C GLU A 72 13.31 -4.74 -1.90
N TYR A 73 13.41 -6.04 -1.60
CA TYR A 73 14.51 -6.63 -0.83
C TYR A 73 14.73 -6.00 0.56
N ASN A 74 13.69 -5.41 1.15
CA ASN A 74 13.79 -4.85 2.49
C ASN A 74 13.41 -5.89 3.54
N ASP A 75 14.04 -5.83 4.70
CA ASP A 75 13.67 -6.56 5.93
C ASP A 75 13.08 -5.56 6.92
N ILE A 76 11.74 -5.60 7.12
CA ILE A 76 11.03 -4.61 7.91
C ILE A 76 10.21 -5.30 8.99
N PHE A 77 10.46 -5.00 10.27
CA PHE A 77 9.82 -5.67 11.38
C PHE A 77 9.73 -4.81 12.64
N ASN A 78 8.93 -5.27 13.61
CA ASN A 78 8.72 -4.56 14.89
C ASN A 78 8.35 -3.09 14.68
N THR A 79 7.39 -2.87 13.80
CA THR A 79 6.80 -1.58 13.46
C THR A 79 5.46 -1.39 14.18
N VAL A 80 4.84 -0.24 14.04
CA VAL A 80 3.52 0.11 14.62
C VAL A 80 3.50 -0.11 16.15
N LYS A 81 4.59 0.27 16.82
CA LYS A 81 4.73 0.00 18.26
C LYS A 81 3.85 0.87 19.13
N GLU A 82 3.57 2.09 18.68
CA GLU A 82 2.91 3.13 19.49
C GLU A 82 1.71 3.77 18.80
N THR A 83 1.43 3.36 17.55
CA THR A 83 0.22 3.77 16.80
C THR A 83 -0.68 2.58 16.53
N GLY A 84 -1.86 2.82 15.99
CA GLY A 84 -2.79 1.78 15.52
C GLY A 84 -3.19 2.06 14.08
N ASP A 85 -3.91 1.11 13.47
CA ASP A 85 -4.47 1.22 12.11
C ASP A 85 -3.42 1.57 11.03
N HIS A 86 -2.25 0.92 11.12
CA HIS A 86 -1.16 1.08 10.18
C HIS A 86 -0.50 -0.27 9.85
N GLY A 87 0.26 -0.29 8.76
CA GLY A 87 1.06 -1.43 8.35
C GLY A 87 2.57 -1.18 8.43
N THR A 88 3.33 -2.25 8.28
CA THR A 88 4.80 -2.19 8.12
C THR A 88 5.19 -1.39 6.89
N ILE A 89 4.57 -1.72 5.73
CA ILE A 89 4.46 -0.81 4.59
C ILE A 89 3.03 -0.29 4.61
N ASN A 90 2.88 1.01 4.73
CA ASN A 90 1.60 1.68 4.83
C ASN A 90 1.40 2.64 3.65
N SER A 91 0.21 2.70 3.12
CA SER A 91 -0.16 3.67 2.09
C SER A 91 -1.54 4.26 2.35
N TRP A 92 -1.69 5.52 2.04
CA TRP A 92 -2.97 6.21 1.99
C TRP A 92 -2.99 7.11 0.76
N GLY A 93 -3.72 6.74 -0.25
CA GLY A 93 -3.74 7.47 -1.52
C GLY A 93 -4.30 8.88 -1.36
N ARG A 94 -5.54 8.97 -0.91
CA ARG A 94 -6.32 10.22 -0.91
C ARG A 94 -6.22 11.01 -2.19
N ASP A 95 -6.11 10.27 -3.27
CA ASP A 95 -6.01 10.80 -4.62
C ASP A 95 -7.26 11.60 -5.00
N ARG A 96 -7.23 12.33 -6.12
CA ARG A 96 -8.30 13.25 -6.54
C ARG A 96 -9.70 12.64 -6.61
N PHE A 97 -9.83 11.32 -6.77
CA PHE A 97 -11.13 10.65 -6.72
C PHE A 97 -11.60 10.35 -5.30
N TRP A 98 -10.70 10.32 -4.34
CA TRP A 98 -10.98 9.89 -2.98
C TRP A 98 -11.91 10.87 -2.25
N HIS A 99 -12.81 10.31 -1.45
CA HIS A 99 -13.70 11.06 -0.58
C HIS A 99 -14.05 10.20 0.64
N PRO A 100 -14.11 10.74 1.87
CA PRO A 100 -14.40 9.97 3.08
C PRO A 100 -15.79 9.29 3.06
N ASN A 101 -16.72 9.79 2.24
CA ASN A 101 -18.00 9.14 2.00
C ASN A 101 -17.92 8.18 0.81
N TYR A 102 -18.02 6.88 1.09
CA TYR A 102 -17.95 5.81 0.10
C TYR A 102 -18.93 5.96 -1.07
N ASN A 103 -20.15 6.45 -0.83
CA ASN A 103 -21.15 6.58 -1.90
C ASN A 103 -20.78 7.70 -2.85
N ILE A 104 -20.25 8.83 -2.35
CA ILE A 104 -19.74 9.92 -3.16
C ILE A 104 -18.54 9.46 -3.99
N MET A 105 -17.62 8.72 -3.38
CA MET A 105 -16.47 8.16 -4.07
C MET A 105 -16.91 7.18 -5.18
N THR A 106 -17.89 6.32 -4.90
CA THR A 106 -18.49 5.43 -5.92
C THR A 106 -19.08 6.22 -7.08
N GLN A 107 -19.77 7.31 -6.80
CA GLN A 107 -20.34 8.17 -7.85
C GLN A 107 -19.21 8.80 -8.69
N ILE A 108 -18.21 9.40 -8.04
CA ILE A 108 -17.07 10.04 -8.72
C ILE A 108 -16.38 9.04 -9.66
N THR A 109 -16.07 7.85 -9.18
CA THR A 109 -15.32 6.86 -9.96
C THR A 109 -16.12 6.25 -11.11
N ASN A 110 -17.45 6.17 -10.98
CA ASN A 110 -18.34 5.75 -12.07
C ASN A 110 -18.51 6.82 -13.15
N GLU A 111 -18.68 8.08 -12.74
CA GLU A 111 -18.88 9.20 -13.66
C GLU A 111 -17.56 9.64 -14.33
N LYS A 112 -16.44 9.49 -13.63
CA LYS A 112 -15.13 10.04 -13.99
C LYS A 112 -14.00 9.02 -13.77
N PRO A 113 -14.04 7.86 -14.43
CA PRO A 113 -13.07 6.77 -14.20
C PRO A 113 -11.61 7.17 -14.47
N ALA A 114 -11.39 8.18 -15.32
CA ALA A 114 -10.04 8.70 -15.59
C ALA A 114 -9.35 9.30 -14.36
N LEU A 115 -10.10 9.69 -13.32
CA LEU A 115 -9.53 10.23 -12.09
C LEU A 115 -8.84 9.15 -11.23
N ILE A 116 -9.22 7.89 -11.36
CA ILE A 116 -8.69 6.80 -10.53
C ILE A 116 -7.16 6.71 -10.63
N LEU A 117 -6.61 6.89 -11.82
CA LEU A 117 -5.16 6.82 -12.07
C LEU A 117 -4.52 8.18 -12.33
N ALA A 118 -5.23 9.26 -12.03
CA ALA A 118 -4.70 10.61 -12.31
C ALA A 118 -3.51 10.97 -11.43
N ASP A 119 -3.45 10.44 -10.21
CA ASP A 119 -2.37 10.70 -9.24
C ASP A 119 -1.38 9.54 -9.09
N VAL A 120 -1.67 8.37 -9.67
CA VAL A 120 -0.78 7.20 -9.67
C VAL A 120 -0.63 6.68 -11.08
N VAL A 121 0.15 7.40 -11.89
CA VAL A 121 0.24 7.18 -13.36
C VAL A 121 0.93 5.86 -13.70
N GLU A 122 1.96 5.52 -12.93
CA GLU A 122 2.72 4.27 -13.06
C GLU A 122 2.48 3.39 -11.83
N PRO A 123 2.48 2.05 -11.97
CA PRO A 123 2.24 1.18 -10.83
C PRO A 123 3.33 1.32 -9.75
N ILE A 124 2.91 1.20 -8.50
CA ILE A 124 3.80 1.07 -7.35
C ILE A 124 4.07 -0.41 -7.14
N ILE A 125 5.35 -0.80 -7.12
CA ILE A 125 5.79 -2.19 -7.03
C ILE A 125 6.31 -2.47 -5.62
N ILE A 126 5.73 -3.48 -4.95
CA ILE A 126 6.20 -3.98 -3.65
C ILE A 126 6.55 -5.47 -3.83
N ARG A 127 7.84 -5.81 -3.80
CA ARG A 127 8.27 -7.17 -4.08
C ARG A 127 9.51 -7.61 -3.29
N HIS A 128 9.64 -8.91 -3.10
CA HIS A 128 10.82 -9.54 -2.47
C HIS A 128 11.16 -9.01 -1.07
N ASN A 129 10.18 -8.46 -0.35
CA ASN A 129 10.39 -7.98 1.00
C ASN A 129 10.07 -9.08 2.02
N ARG A 130 10.74 -9.02 3.17
CA ARG A 130 10.39 -9.75 4.37
C ARG A 130 9.75 -8.78 5.37
N LEU A 131 8.49 -8.99 5.69
CA LEU A 131 7.68 -8.06 6.46
C LEU A 131 7.11 -8.74 7.70
N ARG A 132 7.13 -8.06 8.85
CA ARG A 132 6.47 -8.53 10.07
C ARG A 132 5.87 -7.38 10.87
N CYS A 133 4.56 -7.37 10.98
CA CYS A 133 3.83 -6.48 11.86
C CYS A 133 3.06 -7.29 12.91
N ASP A 134 3.37 -7.08 14.19
CA ASP A 134 2.69 -7.78 15.28
C ASP A 134 1.45 -7.03 15.82
N ARG A 135 1.23 -5.77 15.38
CA ARG A 135 0.16 -4.89 15.88
C ARG A 135 -0.74 -4.28 14.81
N GLY A 136 -0.50 -4.57 13.55
CA GLY A 136 -1.23 -4.08 12.40
C GLY A 136 -1.07 -5.02 11.21
N TRP A 137 -0.91 -4.47 10.02
CA TRP A 137 -0.74 -5.25 8.80
C TRP A 137 0.72 -5.27 8.32
N ASP A 138 1.13 -6.31 7.61
CA ASP A 138 2.43 -6.33 6.94
C ASP A 138 2.44 -5.32 5.77
N ILE A 139 1.33 -5.30 5.00
CA ILE A 139 1.08 -4.29 3.98
C ILE A 139 -0.33 -3.73 4.20
N ASP A 140 -0.44 -2.43 4.35
CA ASP A 140 -1.68 -1.69 4.53
C ASP A 140 -1.87 -0.67 3.41
N LEU A 141 -2.79 -0.97 2.49
CA LEU A 141 -3.22 -0.03 1.47
C LEU A 141 -4.57 0.57 1.86
N ASP A 142 -4.52 1.79 2.35
CA ASP A 142 -5.65 2.52 2.91
C ASP A 142 -6.09 3.69 2.00
N ASP A 143 -7.21 4.31 2.30
CA ASP A 143 -7.73 5.57 1.76
C ASP A 143 -7.52 5.78 0.26
N GLY A 144 -8.01 4.87 -0.58
CA GLY A 144 -7.99 5.02 -2.03
C GLY A 144 -6.70 4.57 -2.73
N SER A 145 -5.75 3.97 -2.00
CA SER A 145 -4.49 3.48 -2.58
C SER A 145 -4.73 2.56 -3.78
N SER A 146 -4.29 3.00 -4.96
CA SER A 146 -4.58 2.38 -6.25
C SER A 146 -3.32 2.13 -7.07
N ASN A 147 -3.41 1.26 -8.09
CA ASN A 147 -2.34 0.94 -9.04
C ASN A 147 -1.09 0.31 -8.38
N TYR A 148 -1.29 -0.80 -7.68
CA TYR A 148 -0.20 -1.54 -7.01
C TYR A 148 0.04 -2.90 -7.65
N GLN A 149 1.31 -3.31 -7.67
CA GLN A 149 1.75 -4.68 -7.97
C GLN A 149 2.53 -5.22 -6.76
N ILE A 150 1.98 -6.22 -6.07
CA ILE A 150 2.51 -6.76 -4.81
C ILE A 150 2.79 -8.24 -5.02
N TYR A 151 4.07 -8.62 -5.10
CA TYR A 151 4.40 -10.00 -5.39
C TYR A 151 5.73 -10.47 -4.80
N ASN A 152 5.82 -11.79 -4.59
CA ASN A 152 7.02 -12.45 -4.06
C ASN A 152 7.45 -11.90 -2.67
N ASN A 153 6.52 -11.43 -1.85
CA ASN A 153 6.81 -10.99 -0.50
C ASN A 153 6.57 -12.12 0.51
N LEU A 154 7.30 -12.08 1.60
CA LEU A 154 7.08 -12.90 2.79
C LEU A 154 6.47 -12.02 3.89
N CYS A 155 5.16 -12.16 4.09
CA CYS A 155 4.37 -11.48 5.12
C CYS A 155 4.21 -12.41 6.33
N LEU A 156 4.84 -12.09 7.46
CA LEU A 156 5.01 -13.07 8.55
C LEU A 156 3.89 -13.06 9.61
N ASN A 157 3.16 -11.96 9.78
CA ASN A 157 2.16 -11.92 10.84
C ASN A 157 0.98 -10.99 10.60
N GLY A 158 1.16 -9.84 9.96
CA GLY A 158 0.12 -8.81 9.79
C GLY A 158 -0.85 -9.10 8.65
N GLY A 159 -0.43 -9.84 7.63
CA GLY A 159 -1.21 -10.03 6.41
C GLY A 159 -1.24 -8.79 5.51
N ILE A 160 -2.14 -8.80 4.52
CA ILE A 160 -2.27 -7.72 3.55
C ILE A 160 -3.68 -7.13 3.63
N LYS A 161 -3.79 -5.85 3.97
CA LYS A 161 -5.03 -5.09 3.93
C LYS A 161 -5.09 -4.30 2.62
N LEU A 162 -6.19 -4.47 1.91
CA LEU A 162 -6.57 -3.66 0.75
C LEU A 162 -7.91 -2.99 1.06
N ARG A 163 -7.88 -1.72 1.38
CA ARG A 163 -9.08 -0.94 1.61
C ARG A 163 -9.60 -0.39 0.27
N GLU A 164 -10.54 0.54 0.26
CA GLU A 164 -11.07 1.10 -0.98
C GLU A 164 -9.95 1.62 -1.91
N GLY A 165 -9.99 1.21 -3.17
CA GLY A 165 -8.99 1.54 -4.20
C GLY A 165 -9.20 0.70 -5.44
N PHE A 166 -8.31 0.79 -6.41
CA PHE A 166 -8.46 0.20 -7.73
C PHE A 166 -7.15 -0.39 -8.26
N TYR A 167 -7.28 -1.44 -9.07
CA TYR A 167 -6.19 -2.00 -9.88
C TYR A 167 -4.98 -2.45 -9.07
N ARG A 168 -5.23 -3.17 -7.96
CA ARG A 168 -4.17 -3.78 -7.15
C ARG A 168 -4.04 -5.25 -7.52
N THR A 169 -2.85 -5.65 -7.96
CA THR A 169 -2.52 -7.04 -8.27
C THR A 169 -1.62 -7.58 -7.16
N VAL A 170 -2.08 -8.63 -6.47
CA VAL A 170 -1.38 -9.28 -5.36
C VAL A 170 -1.21 -10.75 -5.68
N GLU A 171 0.02 -11.16 -6.01
CA GLU A 171 0.32 -12.51 -6.51
C GLU A 171 1.60 -13.10 -5.93
N ASN A 172 1.66 -14.41 -5.82
CA ASN A 172 2.85 -15.15 -5.41
C ASN A 172 3.46 -14.70 -4.06
N ASN A 173 2.63 -14.23 -3.13
CA ASN A 173 3.09 -13.90 -1.79
C ASN A 173 2.88 -15.08 -0.84
N ILE A 174 3.71 -15.18 0.20
CA ILE A 174 3.51 -16.10 1.33
C ILE A 174 3.07 -15.27 2.53
N ILE A 175 1.85 -15.54 3.03
CA ILE A 175 1.24 -14.82 4.15
C ILE A 175 1.07 -15.79 5.32
N VAL A 176 1.99 -15.70 6.28
CA VAL A 176 2.06 -16.57 7.46
C VAL A 176 1.25 -15.97 8.61
N ASN A 177 0.54 -16.81 9.35
CA ASN A 177 -0.29 -16.46 10.52
C ASN A 177 -1.44 -15.49 10.25
N ASN A 178 -1.68 -15.09 9.02
CA ASN A 178 -2.71 -14.13 8.65
C ASN A 178 -3.20 -14.34 7.20
N THR A 179 -3.82 -13.34 6.61
CA THR A 179 -4.55 -13.47 5.36
C THR A 179 -4.69 -12.13 4.61
N LEU A 180 -5.55 -12.14 3.59
CA LEU A 180 -6.09 -10.96 2.94
C LEU A 180 -7.20 -10.32 3.80
N HIS A 181 -7.14 -9.01 3.97
CA HIS A 181 -8.16 -8.16 4.60
C HIS A 181 -8.74 -7.21 3.55
N PRO A 182 -9.75 -7.62 2.76
CA PRO A 182 -10.41 -6.74 1.81
C PRO A 182 -11.41 -5.85 2.54
N HIS A 183 -11.19 -4.55 2.56
CA HIS A 183 -12.07 -3.59 3.22
C HIS A 183 -12.67 -2.61 2.20
N LEU A 184 -13.99 -2.44 2.21
CA LEU A 184 -14.71 -1.46 1.39
C LEU A 184 -14.44 -1.57 -0.12
N TRP A 185 -14.16 -2.77 -0.62
CA TRP A 185 -13.88 -2.96 -2.05
C TRP A 185 -15.06 -2.50 -2.92
N PHE A 186 -14.73 -1.78 -3.98
CA PHE A 186 -15.69 -1.41 -5.02
C PHE A 186 -16.07 -2.62 -5.87
N LYS A 187 -17.30 -2.61 -6.40
CA LYS A 187 -17.78 -3.66 -7.31
C LYS A 187 -16.89 -3.83 -8.55
N ASN A 188 -16.31 -2.72 -9.00
CA ASN A 188 -15.48 -2.62 -10.20
C ASN A 188 -14.03 -2.25 -9.88
N SER A 189 -13.51 -2.63 -8.71
CA SER A 189 -12.16 -2.27 -8.28
C SER A 189 -11.05 -2.75 -9.21
N GLY A 190 -11.29 -3.84 -9.95
CA GLY A 190 -10.28 -4.45 -10.82
C GLY A 190 -9.15 -5.15 -10.08
N ASP A 191 -9.28 -5.34 -8.76
CA ASP A 191 -8.29 -6.00 -7.93
C ASP A 191 -8.11 -7.48 -8.29
N VAL A 192 -6.89 -7.96 -8.14
CA VAL A 192 -6.51 -9.36 -8.31
C VAL A 192 -5.79 -9.82 -7.05
N PHE A 193 -6.24 -10.96 -6.49
CA PHE A 193 -5.55 -11.65 -5.41
C PHE A 193 -5.46 -13.12 -5.76
N SER A 194 -4.34 -13.54 -6.34
CA SER A 194 -4.20 -14.90 -6.86
C SER A 194 -2.80 -15.49 -6.65
N ARG A 195 -2.73 -16.80 -6.64
CA ARG A 195 -1.48 -17.57 -6.49
C ARG A 195 -0.71 -17.26 -5.20
N ASN A 196 -1.40 -16.85 -4.14
CA ASN A 196 -0.78 -16.62 -2.83
C ASN A 196 -0.93 -17.85 -1.93
N ILE A 197 -0.01 -18.02 -0.99
CA ILE A 197 -0.15 -18.95 0.12
C ILE A 197 -0.67 -18.15 1.32
N VAL A 198 -1.85 -18.52 1.86
CA VAL A 198 -2.49 -17.83 2.99
C VAL A 198 -2.86 -18.83 4.07
N MET A 199 -2.52 -18.52 5.31
CA MET A 199 -2.69 -19.46 6.44
C MET A 199 -4.08 -19.43 7.09
N THR A 200 -4.87 -18.37 6.85
CA THR A 200 -6.20 -18.24 7.47
C THR A 200 -7.23 -17.73 6.47
N LYS A 201 -8.51 -17.89 6.81
CA LYS A 201 -9.64 -17.39 5.99
C LYS A 201 -9.57 -15.87 5.83
N TYR A 202 -9.95 -15.38 4.65
CA TYR A 202 -10.04 -13.93 4.37
C TYR A 202 -10.95 -13.22 5.39
N LYS A 203 -10.60 -11.97 5.69
CA LYS A 203 -11.32 -11.14 6.69
C LYS A 203 -11.98 -9.92 6.01
N PRO A 204 -13.06 -10.11 5.24
CA PRO A 204 -13.72 -9.04 4.52
C PRO A 204 -14.52 -8.11 5.44
N ILE A 205 -14.44 -6.79 5.17
CA ILE A 205 -15.28 -5.78 5.81
C ILE A 205 -15.96 -4.95 4.72
N SER A 206 -17.29 -4.97 4.68
CA SER A 206 -18.11 -4.18 3.76
C SER A 206 -17.72 -4.31 2.29
N VAL A 207 -17.34 -5.50 1.85
CA VAL A 207 -16.97 -5.80 0.47
C VAL A 207 -18.23 -5.82 -0.40
N ARG A 208 -18.26 -5.03 -1.48
CA ARG A 208 -19.37 -4.94 -2.44
C ARG A 208 -19.12 -5.73 -3.74
N GLY A 209 -17.90 -6.18 -3.94
CA GLY A 209 -17.48 -7.03 -5.05
C GLY A 209 -16.09 -7.59 -4.80
N TRP A 210 -15.80 -8.78 -5.33
CA TRP A 210 -14.55 -9.51 -5.08
C TRP A 210 -13.45 -9.20 -6.13
N GLY A 211 -13.41 -7.98 -6.63
CA GLY A 211 -12.43 -7.58 -7.62
C GLY A 211 -12.64 -8.26 -8.99
N ARG A 212 -11.56 -8.38 -9.74
CA ARG A 212 -11.53 -9.09 -11.01
C ARG A 212 -11.26 -10.58 -10.81
N GLU A 213 -10.40 -10.93 -9.88
CA GLU A 213 -10.00 -12.31 -9.59
C GLU A 213 -9.56 -12.46 -8.13
N VAL A 214 -10.17 -13.41 -7.43
CA VAL A 214 -9.71 -13.85 -6.09
C VAL A 214 -9.73 -15.37 -6.12
N ASP A 215 -8.68 -15.99 -6.67
CA ASP A 215 -8.61 -17.42 -6.92
C ASP A 215 -7.18 -17.97 -6.90
N TYR A 216 -7.05 -19.29 -7.07
CA TYR A 216 -5.75 -20.01 -7.09
C TYR A 216 -4.87 -19.78 -5.85
N ASN A 217 -5.45 -19.41 -4.72
CA ASN A 217 -4.72 -19.27 -3.45
C ASN A 217 -4.77 -20.58 -2.64
N ILE A 218 -3.71 -20.89 -1.90
CA ILE A 218 -3.58 -22.08 -1.06
C ILE A 218 -3.53 -21.69 0.40
#